data_2eb1858135fb885fe0224733c5b82fbc
#
_entry.id   2eb1858135fb885fe0224733c5b82fbc
#
_cell.length_a   1.000
_cell.length_b   1.000
_cell.length_c   1.000
_cell.angle_alpha   90.00
_cell.angle_beta   90.00
_cell.angle_gamma   90.00
#
_symmetry.space_group_name_H-M   'P 1'
#
loop_
_entity.id
_entity.type
_entity.pdbx_description
1 polymer ?
#
loop_
_entity_poly.entity_id
_entity_poly.type
_entity_poly.pdbx_seq_one_letter_code
_entity_poly.pdbx_strand_id
1 'polypeptide(L)'
;MIIKQSECIGNGFIKLQETLAVAEYGTGGKLQQQLSLSSNSKLFFHGGVTANVPHQLNNTMQISPSDIAINEAVTLDVAKKMALYVSGFFDSEWGIGITAFHTPTVSRKMGDLYAYYAVCRNKKFVIINKIQPQFGNIDRIQTHYTEIVLKHIQFFIASGMKVEEQLVG
;
A
#
# COMPACT_ATOMS: atom_id res chain seq x y z
N MET A 1 9.16 6.59 -17.15
CA MET A 1 7.74 6.24 -16.94
C MET A 1 7.28 6.41 -15.49
N ILE A 2 8.04 5.95 -14.54
CA ILE A 2 7.74 6.00 -13.09
C ILE A 2 7.61 7.44 -12.55
N ILE A 3 8.55 8.32 -12.84
CA ILE A 3 8.50 9.75 -12.41
C ILE A 3 7.22 10.42 -12.92
N LYS A 4 6.81 10.13 -14.15
CA LYS A 4 5.59 10.70 -14.73
C LYS A 4 4.32 10.24 -13.98
N GLN A 5 4.30 9.01 -13.48
CA GLN A 5 3.20 8.48 -12.68
C GLN A 5 3.13 9.14 -11.30
N SER A 6 4.27 9.28 -10.62
CA SER A 6 4.35 9.96 -9.33
C SER A 6 3.92 11.42 -9.42
N GLU A 7 4.29 12.13 -10.49
CA GLU A 7 3.83 13.49 -10.74
C GLU A 7 2.31 13.56 -10.98
N CYS A 8 1.73 12.64 -11.76
CA CYS A 8 0.28 12.59 -11.97
C CYS A 8 -0.48 12.37 -10.65
N ILE A 9 -0.01 11.45 -9.82
CA ILE A 9 -0.60 11.18 -8.50
C ILE A 9 -0.49 12.41 -7.61
N GLY A 10 0.70 13.01 -7.52
CA GLY A 10 0.95 14.21 -6.71
C GLY A 10 0.04 15.37 -7.11
N ASN A 11 -0.06 15.65 -8.39
CA ASN A 11 -0.96 16.69 -8.90
C ASN A 11 -2.43 16.40 -8.56
N GLY A 12 -2.83 15.13 -8.57
CA GLY A 12 -4.17 14.72 -8.15
C GLY A 12 -4.45 15.04 -6.69
N PHE A 13 -3.54 14.67 -5.79
CA PHE A 13 -3.67 14.96 -4.34
C PHE A 13 -3.65 16.46 -4.05
N ILE A 14 -2.78 17.22 -4.72
CA ILE A 14 -2.71 18.68 -4.57
C ILE A 14 -4.03 19.32 -5.01
N LYS A 15 -4.61 18.87 -6.11
CA LYS A 15 -5.92 19.34 -6.58
C LYS A 15 -7.04 19.01 -5.60
N LEU A 16 -7.00 17.87 -4.95
CA LEU A 16 -7.95 17.48 -3.90
C LEU A 16 -7.72 18.25 -2.59
N GLN A 17 -6.56 18.87 -2.41
CA GLN A 17 -6.10 19.45 -1.14
C GLN A 17 -6.06 18.41 -0.01
N GLU A 18 -5.67 17.17 -0.33
CA GLU A 18 -5.62 16.04 0.58
C GLU A 18 -4.22 15.44 0.60
N THR A 19 -3.93 14.74 1.68
CA THR A 19 -2.61 14.17 1.96
C THR A 19 -2.67 12.66 2.09
N LEU A 20 -1.51 12.01 1.93
CA LEU A 20 -1.34 10.57 1.86
C LEU A 20 -0.21 10.10 2.77
N ALA A 21 -0.43 8.98 3.43
CA ALA A 21 0.60 8.21 4.11
C ALA A 21 0.55 6.74 3.73
N VAL A 22 1.67 6.01 3.85
CA VAL A 22 1.76 4.61 3.46
C VAL A 22 2.39 3.73 4.53
N ALA A 23 1.89 2.49 4.64
CA ALA A 23 2.44 1.44 5.48
C ALA A 23 2.78 0.23 4.61
N GLU A 24 4.02 -0.23 4.71
CA GLU A 24 4.55 -1.29 3.84
C GLU A 24 5.12 -2.46 4.64
N TYR A 25 4.75 -3.67 4.21
CA TYR A 25 5.37 -4.92 4.62
C TYR A 25 5.54 -5.81 3.38
N GLY A 26 6.78 -6.22 3.11
CA GLY A 26 7.12 -7.07 1.96
C GLY A 26 7.42 -6.34 0.65
N THR A 27 7.24 -5.03 0.58
CA THR A 27 7.56 -4.21 -0.60
C THR A 27 8.85 -3.38 -0.46
N GLY A 28 9.49 -3.44 0.72
CA GLY A 28 10.81 -2.86 0.94
C GLY A 28 10.88 -1.33 0.86
N GLY A 29 9.77 -0.62 1.09
CA GLY A 29 9.73 0.85 1.03
C GLY A 29 9.59 1.41 -0.40
N LYS A 30 9.33 0.56 -1.39
CA LYS A 30 9.23 1.00 -2.79
C LYS A 30 8.06 1.94 -3.05
N LEU A 31 6.94 1.76 -2.35
CA LEU A 31 5.78 2.64 -2.49
C LEU A 31 6.12 4.06 -2.00
N GLN A 32 6.77 4.17 -0.84
CA GLN A 32 7.27 5.44 -0.30
C GLN A 32 8.29 6.09 -1.26
N GLN A 33 9.25 5.29 -1.73
CA GLN A 33 10.26 5.76 -2.69
C GLN A 33 9.59 6.37 -3.92
N GLN A 34 8.62 5.67 -4.52
CA GLN A 34 7.94 6.14 -5.73
C GLN A 34 7.16 7.43 -5.51
N LEU A 35 6.43 7.54 -4.40
CA LEU A 35 5.67 8.76 -4.08
C LEU A 35 6.58 9.95 -3.81
N SER A 36 7.74 9.71 -3.19
CA SER A 36 8.73 10.75 -2.91
C SER A 36 9.43 11.32 -4.15
N LEU A 37 9.36 10.64 -5.30
CA LEU A 37 9.94 11.10 -6.57
C LEU A 37 9.14 12.23 -7.23
N SER A 38 7.92 12.50 -6.80
CA SER A 38 7.19 13.69 -7.26
C SER A 38 7.90 14.96 -6.81
N SER A 39 8.08 15.90 -7.71
CA SER A 39 8.69 17.21 -7.40
C SER A 39 7.96 17.97 -6.29
N ASN A 40 6.66 17.73 -6.16
CA ASN A 40 5.77 18.33 -5.18
C ASN A 40 5.42 17.36 -4.03
N SER A 41 6.22 16.30 -3.81
CA SER A 41 5.90 15.25 -2.82
C SER A 41 5.62 15.82 -1.42
N LYS A 42 6.32 16.87 -1.00
CA LYS A 42 6.15 17.53 0.30
C LYS A 42 4.76 18.16 0.51
N LEU A 43 3.98 18.39 -0.55
CA LEU A 43 2.66 18.99 -0.47
C LEU A 43 1.54 17.96 -0.24
N PHE A 44 1.80 16.67 -0.49
CA PHE A 44 0.77 15.64 -0.36
C PHE A 44 1.22 14.37 0.35
N PHE A 45 2.50 14.00 0.28
CA PHE A 45 3.01 12.77 0.88
C PHE A 45 3.62 13.07 2.25
N HIS A 46 2.88 12.74 3.31
CA HIS A 46 3.29 13.00 4.69
C HIS A 46 4.36 12.03 5.19
N GLY A 47 4.43 10.83 4.61
CA GLY A 47 5.44 9.86 4.97
C GLY A 47 4.92 8.43 5.01
N GLY A 48 5.73 7.53 5.56
CA GLY A 48 5.34 6.15 5.67
C GLY A 48 6.17 5.34 6.65
N VAL A 49 5.67 4.15 6.95
CA VAL A 49 6.31 3.16 7.82
C VAL A 49 6.55 1.88 7.04
N THR A 50 7.76 1.34 7.08
CA THR A 50 8.10 0.05 6.49
C THR A 50 8.57 -0.91 7.57
N ALA A 51 7.94 -2.08 7.66
CA ALA A 51 8.41 -3.21 8.43
C ALA A 51 8.96 -4.29 7.48
N ASN A 52 10.06 -4.93 7.85
CA ASN A 52 10.69 -5.98 7.04
C ASN A 52 10.54 -7.38 7.64
N VAL A 53 10.16 -7.47 8.89
CA VAL A 53 9.91 -8.74 9.59
C VAL A 53 8.58 -8.68 10.33
N PRO A 54 7.84 -9.82 10.45
CA PRO A 54 6.46 -9.82 10.94
C PRO A 54 6.29 -9.19 12.34
N HIS A 55 7.17 -9.50 13.29
CA HIS A 55 7.03 -9.00 14.67
C HIS A 55 7.16 -7.47 14.77
N GLN A 56 7.83 -6.80 13.82
CA GLN A 56 7.92 -5.34 13.80
C GLN A 56 6.59 -4.66 13.44
N LEU A 57 5.66 -5.38 12.82
CA LEU A 57 4.31 -4.85 12.58
C LEU A 57 3.57 -4.52 13.88
N ASN A 58 3.81 -5.29 14.93
CA ASN A 58 3.26 -4.97 16.26
C ASN A 58 3.92 -3.70 16.85
N ASN A 59 5.24 -3.63 16.82
CA ASN A 59 5.99 -2.54 17.41
C ASN A 59 5.78 -1.19 16.69
N THR A 60 5.64 -1.24 15.37
CA THR A 60 5.62 -0.04 14.52
C THR A 60 4.22 0.38 14.07
N MET A 61 3.28 -0.56 13.97
CA MET A 61 1.94 -0.32 13.40
C MET A 61 0.81 -0.87 14.28
N GLN A 62 1.13 -1.35 15.49
CA GLN A 62 0.17 -1.86 16.46
C GLN A 62 -0.70 -3.03 15.94
N ILE A 63 -0.18 -3.80 14.98
CA ILE A 63 -0.84 -5.01 14.49
C ILE A 63 -0.73 -6.08 15.57
N SER A 64 -1.85 -6.72 15.94
CA SER A 64 -1.85 -7.70 17.02
C SER A 64 -1.01 -8.93 16.68
N PRO A 65 -0.37 -9.58 17.67
CA PRO A 65 0.34 -10.83 17.44
C PRO A 65 -0.54 -11.94 16.84
N SER A 66 -1.83 -11.96 17.16
CA SER A 66 -2.79 -12.92 16.59
C SER A 66 -3.01 -12.69 15.09
N ASP A 67 -3.10 -11.44 14.65
CA ASP A 67 -3.21 -11.12 13.22
C ASP A 67 -1.91 -11.46 12.46
N ILE A 68 -0.74 -11.20 13.09
CA ILE A 68 0.57 -11.52 12.52
C ILE A 68 0.73 -13.02 12.34
N ALA A 69 0.23 -13.84 13.28
CA ALA A 69 0.31 -15.30 13.20
C ALA A 69 -0.49 -15.88 12.01
N ILE A 70 -1.52 -15.17 11.56
CA ILE A 70 -2.29 -15.58 10.40
C ILE A 70 -1.49 -15.27 9.14
N ASN A 71 -1.05 -16.33 8.47
CA ASN A 71 -0.40 -16.23 7.15
C ASN A 71 0.80 -15.27 7.11
N GLU A 72 1.59 -15.22 8.19
CA GLU A 72 2.74 -14.32 8.33
C GLU A 72 2.37 -12.84 8.11
N ALA A 73 1.19 -12.42 8.56
CA ALA A 73 0.61 -11.10 8.39
C ALA A 73 0.22 -10.72 6.94
N VAL A 74 0.34 -11.63 5.97
CA VAL A 74 -0.08 -11.34 4.59
C VAL A 74 -1.54 -11.67 4.41
N THR A 75 -2.39 -10.77 4.94
CA THR A 75 -3.85 -10.88 4.91
C THR A 75 -4.49 -9.54 4.57
N LEU A 76 -5.73 -9.59 4.09
CA LEU A 76 -6.50 -8.38 3.81
C LEU A 76 -6.76 -7.55 5.07
N ASP A 77 -7.03 -8.22 6.19
CA ASP A 77 -7.29 -7.53 7.47
C ASP A 77 -6.06 -6.77 7.97
N VAL A 78 -4.87 -7.34 7.82
CA VAL A 78 -3.63 -6.64 8.14
C VAL A 78 -3.43 -5.44 7.22
N ALA A 79 -3.63 -5.56 5.92
CA ALA A 79 -3.54 -4.45 4.98
C ALA A 79 -4.50 -3.30 5.36
N LYS A 80 -5.74 -3.62 5.74
CA LYS A 80 -6.73 -2.64 6.21
C LYS A 80 -6.28 -1.93 7.48
N LYS A 81 -5.82 -2.69 8.48
CA LYS A 81 -5.31 -2.13 9.75
C LYS A 81 -4.11 -1.22 9.51
N MET A 82 -3.19 -1.62 8.65
CA MET A 82 -2.03 -0.81 8.26
C MET A 82 -2.45 0.52 7.61
N ALA A 83 -3.42 0.50 6.70
CA ALA A 83 -3.93 1.70 6.04
C ALA A 83 -4.55 2.69 7.05
N LEU A 84 -5.40 2.19 7.95
CA LEU A 84 -6.02 3.02 8.99
C LEU A 84 -4.99 3.56 9.99
N TYR A 85 -4.04 2.72 10.40
CA TYR A 85 -2.98 3.12 11.31
C TYR A 85 -2.17 4.27 10.73
N VAL A 86 -1.63 4.12 9.51
CA VAL A 86 -0.71 5.08 8.94
C VAL A 86 -1.38 6.41 8.64
N SER A 87 -2.64 6.42 8.21
CA SER A 87 -3.39 7.66 8.01
C SER A 87 -3.60 8.42 9.31
N GLY A 88 -3.80 7.73 10.44
CA GLY A 88 -3.88 8.36 11.76
C GLY A 88 -2.53 8.81 12.29
N PHE A 89 -1.49 8.00 12.08
CA PHE A 89 -0.15 8.30 12.58
C PHE A 89 0.46 9.55 11.94
N PHE A 90 0.23 9.75 10.65
CA PHE A 90 0.73 10.92 9.90
C PHE A 90 -0.31 12.05 9.75
N ASP A 91 -1.49 11.91 10.37
CA ASP A 91 -2.60 12.89 10.24
C ASP A 91 -2.88 13.22 8.76
N SER A 92 -3.15 12.18 7.97
CA SER A 92 -3.44 12.28 6.54
C SER A 92 -4.84 11.76 6.21
N GLU A 93 -5.48 12.37 5.21
CA GLU A 93 -6.80 11.95 4.75
C GLU A 93 -6.77 10.54 4.16
N TRP A 94 -5.66 10.19 3.49
CA TRP A 94 -5.48 8.89 2.86
C TRP A 94 -4.42 8.06 3.57
N GLY A 95 -4.70 6.76 3.66
CA GLY A 95 -3.74 5.76 4.09
C GLY A 95 -3.71 4.59 3.14
N ILE A 96 -2.52 4.13 2.79
CA ILE A 96 -2.32 2.89 2.04
C ILE A 96 -1.63 1.89 2.94
N GLY A 97 -2.20 0.69 3.06
CA GLY A 97 -1.54 -0.45 3.69
C GLY A 97 -1.32 -1.55 2.67
N ILE A 98 -0.10 -2.03 2.54
CA ILE A 98 0.26 -3.17 1.70
C ILE A 98 1.03 -4.21 2.50
N THR A 99 0.63 -5.47 2.35
CA THR A 99 1.32 -6.62 2.92
C THR A 99 1.52 -7.68 1.85
N ALA A 100 2.73 -8.20 1.72
CA ALA A 100 3.11 -9.00 0.56
C ALA A 100 4.09 -10.13 0.87
N PHE A 101 3.90 -11.26 0.21
CA PHE A 101 4.94 -12.26 0.01
C PHE A 101 5.76 -11.90 -1.23
N HIS A 102 7.06 -11.77 -1.07
CA HIS A 102 7.97 -11.40 -2.15
C HIS A 102 9.08 -12.43 -2.41
N THR A 103 9.20 -13.43 -1.55
CA THR A 103 10.23 -14.46 -1.64
C THR A 103 9.59 -15.85 -1.57
N PRO A 104 9.90 -16.75 -2.52
CA PRO A 104 9.54 -18.15 -2.42
C PRO A 104 10.22 -18.80 -1.21
N THR A 105 9.56 -19.76 -0.60
CA THR A 105 10.11 -20.59 0.47
C THR A 105 9.94 -22.06 0.13
N VAL A 106 10.40 -22.97 1.00
CA VAL A 106 10.18 -24.41 0.83
C VAL A 106 8.70 -24.76 0.74
N SER A 107 7.87 -24.06 1.53
CA SER A 107 6.42 -24.29 1.58
C SER A 107 5.61 -23.40 0.63
N ARG A 108 6.21 -22.39 0.02
CA ARG A 108 5.53 -21.41 -0.84
C ARG A 108 6.30 -21.24 -2.14
N LYS A 109 5.74 -21.75 -3.23
CA LYS A 109 6.32 -21.61 -4.56
C LYS A 109 6.12 -20.19 -5.12
N MET A 110 6.83 -19.87 -6.19
CA MET A 110 6.71 -18.57 -6.87
C MET A 110 5.26 -18.23 -7.27
N GLY A 111 4.50 -19.19 -7.76
CA GLY A 111 3.10 -19.01 -8.15
C GLY A 111 2.13 -18.81 -6.99
N ASP A 112 2.56 -19.09 -5.76
CA ASP A 112 1.76 -18.94 -4.55
C ASP A 112 2.01 -17.61 -3.82
N LEU A 113 2.87 -16.74 -4.39
CA LEU A 113 3.11 -15.40 -3.86
C LEU A 113 1.92 -14.50 -4.19
N TYR A 114 1.65 -13.55 -3.32
CA TYR A 114 0.63 -12.52 -3.52
C TYR A 114 0.84 -11.34 -2.57
N ALA A 115 0.15 -10.25 -2.84
CA ALA A 115 0.01 -9.12 -1.94
C ALA A 115 -1.47 -8.81 -1.71
N TYR A 116 -1.79 -8.32 -0.52
CA TYR A 116 -3.03 -7.59 -0.27
C TYR A 116 -2.72 -6.13 -0.03
N TYR A 117 -3.58 -5.25 -0.52
CA TYR A 117 -3.52 -3.86 -0.15
C TYR A 117 -4.91 -3.27 0.06
N ALA A 118 -4.95 -2.25 0.89
CA ALA A 118 -6.13 -1.45 1.16
C ALA A 118 -5.78 0.03 1.12
N VAL A 119 -6.69 0.83 0.61
CA VAL A 119 -6.60 2.29 0.63
C VAL A 119 -7.80 2.82 1.38
N CYS A 120 -7.57 3.64 2.39
CA CYS A 120 -8.63 4.37 3.06
C CYS A 120 -8.54 5.88 2.73
N ARG A 121 -9.69 6.53 2.69
CA ARG A 121 -9.86 7.98 2.64
C ARG A 121 -10.81 8.40 3.75
N ASN A 122 -10.40 9.30 4.62
CA ASN A 122 -11.18 9.70 5.79
C ASN A 122 -11.71 8.49 6.59
N LYS A 123 -10.82 7.51 6.85
CA LYS A 123 -11.08 6.25 7.57
C LYS A 123 -12.08 5.28 6.89
N LYS A 124 -12.55 5.57 5.68
CA LYS A 124 -13.37 4.66 4.87
C LYS A 124 -12.53 4.01 3.78
N PHE A 125 -12.67 2.70 3.60
CA PHE A 125 -11.96 2.01 2.52
C PHE A 125 -12.55 2.35 1.17
N VAL A 126 -11.68 2.75 0.24
CA VAL A 126 -12.04 3.14 -1.13
C VAL A 126 -11.47 2.18 -2.17
N ILE A 127 -10.39 1.46 -1.85
CA ILE A 127 -9.82 0.41 -2.68
C ILE A 127 -9.38 -0.74 -1.77
N ILE A 128 -9.73 -1.95 -2.15
CA ILE A 128 -9.28 -3.20 -1.53
C ILE A 128 -8.99 -4.17 -2.65
N ASN A 129 -7.80 -4.78 -2.67
CA ASN A 129 -7.49 -5.73 -3.72
C ASN A 129 -6.41 -6.74 -3.31
N LYS A 130 -6.34 -7.82 -4.08
CA LYS A 130 -5.27 -8.83 -4.06
C LYS A 130 -4.49 -8.76 -5.36
N ILE A 131 -3.17 -8.77 -5.27
CA ILE A 131 -2.28 -8.71 -6.43
C ILE A 131 -1.56 -10.05 -6.56
N GLN A 132 -1.61 -10.65 -7.75
CA GLN A 132 -0.78 -11.79 -8.10
C GLN A 132 0.61 -11.32 -8.54
N PRO A 133 1.69 -12.06 -8.27
CA PRO A 133 3.03 -11.64 -8.64
C PRO A 133 3.28 -11.78 -10.14
N GLN A 134 4.21 -11.00 -10.66
CA GLN A 134 4.94 -11.37 -11.86
C GLN A 134 6.11 -12.28 -11.50
N PHE A 135 6.44 -13.24 -12.36
CA PHE A 135 7.63 -14.06 -12.18
C PHE A 135 8.90 -13.19 -12.31
N GLY A 136 9.83 -13.36 -11.39
CA GLY A 136 11.05 -12.60 -11.36
C GLY A 136 11.81 -12.72 -10.04
N ASN A 137 12.85 -11.91 -9.92
CA ASN A 137 13.56 -11.73 -8.66
C ASN A 137 12.75 -10.86 -7.67
N ILE A 138 13.23 -10.76 -6.45
CA ILE A 138 12.57 -9.98 -5.36
C ILE A 138 12.27 -8.55 -5.81
N ASP A 139 13.24 -7.88 -6.44
CA ASP A 139 13.08 -6.51 -6.89
C ASP A 139 11.92 -6.34 -7.89
N ARG A 140 11.83 -7.24 -8.88
CA ARG A 140 10.75 -7.25 -9.87
C ARG A 140 9.38 -7.50 -9.24
N ILE A 141 9.29 -8.45 -8.30
CA ILE A 141 8.05 -8.78 -7.61
C ILE A 141 7.55 -7.57 -6.80
N GLN A 142 8.42 -6.98 -6.00
CA GLN A 142 8.10 -5.80 -5.20
C GLN A 142 7.73 -4.60 -6.07
N THR A 143 8.45 -4.38 -7.15
CA THR A 143 8.16 -3.31 -8.12
C THR A 143 6.79 -3.51 -8.75
N HIS A 144 6.46 -4.73 -9.19
CA HIS A 144 5.16 -5.04 -9.76
C HIS A 144 4.00 -4.73 -8.79
N TYR A 145 4.12 -5.15 -7.52
CA TYR A 145 3.11 -4.83 -6.52
C TYR A 145 2.91 -3.32 -6.35
N THR A 146 4.02 -2.58 -6.27
CA THR A 146 4.01 -1.13 -6.12
C THR A 146 3.35 -0.44 -7.33
N GLU A 147 3.70 -0.84 -8.55
CA GLU A 147 3.14 -0.27 -9.78
C GLU A 147 1.62 -0.48 -9.88
N ILE A 148 1.11 -1.65 -9.50
CA ILE A 148 -0.33 -1.94 -9.50
C ILE A 148 -1.06 -1.03 -8.50
N VAL A 149 -0.54 -0.89 -7.28
CA VAL A 149 -1.14 0.01 -6.27
C VAL A 149 -1.19 1.45 -6.79
N LEU A 150 -0.08 1.97 -7.30
CA LEU A 150 -0.01 3.34 -7.82
C LEU A 150 -0.94 3.55 -9.02
N LYS A 151 -1.04 2.56 -9.92
CA LYS A 151 -1.96 2.62 -11.06
C LYS A 151 -3.42 2.71 -10.62
N HIS A 152 -3.81 1.92 -9.62
CA HIS A 152 -5.19 1.95 -9.12
C HIS A 152 -5.50 3.27 -8.41
N ILE A 153 -4.56 3.82 -7.63
CA ILE A 153 -4.73 5.14 -6.99
C ILE A 153 -4.84 6.24 -8.05
N GLN A 154 -3.97 6.24 -9.05
CA GLN A 154 -4.02 7.21 -10.15
C GLN A 154 -5.36 7.16 -10.87
N PHE A 155 -5.85 5.96 -11.19
CA PHE A 155 -7.14 5.77 -11.83
C PHE A 155 -8.30 6.26 -10.94
N PHE A 156 -8.27 5.93 -9.65
CA PHE A 156 -9.31 6.33 -8.71
C PHE A 156 -9.40 7.87 -8.59
N ILE A 157 -8.26 8.54 -8.44
CA ILE A 157 -8.22 10.01 -8.37
C ILE A 157 -8.71 10.63 -9.69
N ALA A 158 -8.26 10.10 -10.83
CA ALA A 158 -8.63 10.65 -12.15
C ALA A 158 -10.10 10.48 -12.49
N SER A 159 -10.72 9.40 -12.02
CA SER A 159 -12.14 9.11 -12.30
C SER A 159 -13.12 9.96 -11.49
N GLY A 160 -12.66 10.67 -10.47
CA GLY A 160 -13.50 11.44 -9.57
C GLY A 160 -14.52 10.58 -8.80
N MET A 161 -14.29 9.26 -8.70
CA MET A 161 -15.24 8.32 -8.12
C MET A 161 -15.53 8.68 -6.67
N LYS A 162 -16.78 9.00 -6.40
CA LYS A 162 -17.35 9.00 -5.06
C LYS A 162 -17.32 7.57 -4.56
N VAL A 163 -17.08 7.40 -3.25
CA VAL A 163 -17.13 6.11 -2.56
C VAL A 163 -18.51 5.48 -2.79
N GLU A 164 -18.64 4.65 -3.83
CA GLU A 164 -19.70 3.66 -3.89
C GLU A 164 -19.08 2.36 -3.38
N GLU A 165 -19.68 1.82 -2.32
CA GLU A 165 -19.32 0.54 -1.75
C GLU A 165 -19.42 -0.55 -2.83
N GLN A 166 -18.31 -0.88 -3.48
CA GLN A 166 -18.22 -2.17 -4.13
C GLN A 166 -17.88 -3.22 -3.05
N LEU A 167 -18.92 -3.69 -2.38
CA LEU A 167 -18.92 -4.99 -1.76
C LEU A 167 -18.74 -6.02 -2.86
N VAL A 168 -17.53 -6.50 -3.00
CA VAL A 168 -17.28 -7.72 -3.79
C VAL A 168 -17.75 -8.88 -2.94
N GLY A 169 -18.83 -9.54 -3.44
CA GLY A 169 -19.37 -10.76 -2.89
C GLY A 169 -18.42 -11.95 -3.09
#